data_5008d3421fd0527553648df239881ea8
#
_entry.id   5008d3421fd0527553648df239881ea8
#
_cell.length_a   1.000
_cell.length_b   1.000
_cell.length_c   1.000
_cell.angle_alpha   90.00
_cell.angle_beta   90.00
_cell.angle_gamma   90.00
#
_symmetry.space_group_name_H-M   'P 1'
#
loop_
_entity.id
_entity.type
_entity.pdbx_description
1 polymer ?
#
loop_
_entity_poly.entity_id
_entity_poly.type
_entity_poly.pdbx_seq_one_letter_code
_entity_poly.pdbx_strand_id
1 'polypeptide(L)'
;RMEDIEELDTSWLHEDKHRQVFTDIFMFSGEERHHVRLRLGLLSRNLFIEEFPQGTKYITSDGDGKWILDIDVCDYRGLGRFVLGLFRDIDIVEGDDFRAYMRKEIDALTEKNV
;
A
#
# COMPACT_ATOMS: atom_id res chain seq x y z
N ARG A 1 2.27 -32.67 23.05
CA ARG A 1 2.26 -32.80 22.61
C ARG A 1 2.44 -32.39 21.90
N MET A 2 2.34 -31.93 22.33
CA MET A 2 2.37 -31.75 21.84
C MET A 2 2.47 -31.36 21.26
N GLU A 3 2.44 -31.03 22.20
CA GLU A 3 2.53 -30.97 21.80
C GLU A 3 2.56 -30.60 21.34
N ASP A 4 2.71 -30.30 22.16
CA ASP A 4 2.81 -30.23 21.75
C ASP A 4 2.94 -29.70 21.28
N ILE A 5 2.88 -29.23 21.73
CA ILE A 5 3.14 -29.10 21.32
C ILE A 5 3.16 -28.55 20.96
N GLU A 6 3.18 -28.15 21.31
CA GLU A 6 3.22 -28.11 21.01
C GLU A 6 3.24 -27.70 20.73
N GLU A 7 3.34 -27.30 21.39
CA GLU A 7 3.43 -27.34 21.20
C GLU A 7 3.55 -26.80 20.83
N LEU A 8 3.83 -26.17 21.39
CA LEU A 8 4.02 -26.10 21.14
C LEU A 8 4.07 -25.57 20.74
N ASP A 9 4.15 -25.18 21.19
CA ASP A 9 4.17 -25.15 20.81
C ASP A 9 4.21 -24.42 20.43
N THR A 10 4.32 -23.95 20.94
CA THR A 10 4.39 -23.79 20.63
C THR A 10 4.42 -22.98 20.38
N SER A 11 4.62 -22.36 20.86
CA SER A 11 4.53 -22.15 20.65
C SER A 11 4.69 -21.40 20.32
N TRP A 12 5.17 -21.00 20.77
CA TRP A 12 5.30 -20.88 20.34
C TRP A 12 5.44 -20.14 19.89
N LEU A 13 5.43 -19.85 20.13
CA LEU A 13 5.31 -19.66 19.74
C LEU A 13 4.97 -18.96 19.55
N HIS A 14 5.11 -18.50 19.90
CA HIS A 14 4.57 -18.17 19.67
C HIS A 14 4.24 -17.12 19.74
N GLU A 15 4.49 -16.48 20.62
CA GLU A 15 4.07 -15.85 20.68
C GLU A 15 3.91 -15.01 20.49
N ASP A 16 4.50 -14.42 20.78
CA ASP A 16 4.36 -13.83 20.10
C ASP A 16 4.18 -14.00 19.03
N LYS A 17 4.89 -14.58 19.13
CA LYS A 17 4.60 -14.88 18.12
C LYS A 17 3.55 -14.51 17.60
N HIS A 18 3.25 -14.14 18.06
CA HIS A 18 2.00 -13.90 17.61
C HIS A 18 1.74 -12.55 17.01
N ARG A 19 2.70 -11.81 16.69
CA ARG A 19 2.55 -10.65 15.88
C ARG A 19 2.31 -11.09 14.47
N GLN A 20 1.22 -10.62 13.90
CA GLN A 20 0.94 -10.92 12.52
C GLN A 20 1.67 -9.95 11.63
N VAL A 21 2.42 -10.50 10.72
CA VAL A 21 3.12 -9.71 9.73
C VAL A 21 2.21 -9.56 8.52
N PHE A 22 1.96 -8.32 8.14
CA PHE A 22 1.14 -8.01 6.98
C PHE A 22 2.05 -7.76 5.78
N THR A 23 1.69 -8.34 4.63
CA THR A 23 2.40 -8.10 3.38
C THR A 23 1.47 -7.37 2.44
N ASP A 24 1.86 -6.18 1.98
CA ASP A 24 1.03 -5.41 1.08
C ASP A 24 1.26 -5.86 -0.37
N ILE A 25 0.46 -5.30 -1.28
CA ILE A 25 0.53 -5.71 -2.68
C ILE A 25 1.84 -5.31 -3.34
N PHE A 26 2.61 -4.41 -2.73
CA PHE A 26 3.91 -3.99 -3.22
C PHE A 26 5.03 -4.84 -2.65
N MET A 27 4.69 -5.90 -1.94
CA MET A 27 5.60 -6.89 -1.38
C MET A 27 6.46 -6.36 -0.23
N PHE A 28 6.02 -5.30 0.43
CA PHE A 28 6.62 -4.86 1.68
C PHE A 28 5.88 -5.53 2.83
N SER A 29 6.61 -5.98 3.81
CA SER A 29 6.05 -6.68 4.97
C SER A 29 6.40 -5.94 6.24
N GLY A 30 5.48 -5.96 7.20
CA GLY A 30 5.71 -5.33 8.47
C GLY A 30 4.50 -5.45 9.37
N GLU A 31 4.61 -4.88 10.56
CA GLU A 31 3.53 -4.90 11.53
C GLU A 31 2.61 -3.70 11.39
N GLU A 32 3.11 -2.64 10.79
CA GLU A 32 2.33 -1.42 10.63
C GLU A 32 1.45 -1.50 9.41
N ARG A 33 0.33 -0.82 9.49
CA ARG A 33 -0.57 -0.68 8.37
C ARG A 33 -0.95 0.78 8.24
N HIS A 34 -0.78 1.31 7.04
CA HIS A 34 -1.12 2.69 6.75
C HIS A 34 -2.22 2.69 5.71
N HIS A 35 -3.36 3.23 6.07
CA HIS A 35 -4.52 3.25 5.18
C HIS A 35 -4.42 4.46 4.26
N VAL A 36 -4.60 4.21 2.96
CA VAL A 36 -4.53 5.27 1.95
C VAL A 36 -5.70 5.08 1.00
N ARG A 37 -6.32 6.18 0.61
CA ARG A 37 -7.38 6.17 -0.39
C ARG A 37 -7.02 7.14 -1.50
N LEU A 38 -7.00 6.63 -2.71
CA LEU A 38 -6.63 7.39 -3.89
C LEU A 38 -7.77 7.40 -4.89
N ARG A 39 -7.88 8.49 -5.65
CA ARG A 39 -8.78 8.52 -6.78
C ARG A 39 -7.96 8.39 -8.05
N LEU A 40 -8.30 7.40 -8.86
CA LEU A 40 -7.54 7.06 -10.06
C LEU A 40 -8.33 7.45 -11.30
N GLY A 41 -7.62 7.96 -12.32
CA GLY A 41 -8.18 8.09 -13.65
C GLY A 41 -8.05 6.79 -14.41
N LEU A 42 -8.43 6.82 -15.68
CA LEU A 42 -8.41 5.62 -16.50
C LEU A 42 -6.99 5.06 -16.66
N LEU A 43 -6.03 5.91 -16.89
CA LEU A 43 -4.65 5.47 -17.10
C LEU A 43 -4.10 4.77 -15.87
N SER A 44 -4.19 5.43 -14.72
CA SER A 44 -3.62 4.88 -13.51
C SER A 44 -4.37 3.62 -13.07
N ARG A 45 -5.70 3.60 -13.26
CA ARG A 45 -6.47 2.41 -12.93
C ARG A 45 -6.02 1.21 -13.77
N ASN A 46 -5.86 1.40 -15.07
CA ASN A 46 -5.45 0.32 -15.96
C ASN A 46 -4.04 -0.17 -15.67
N LEU A 47 -3.12 0.75 -15.41
CA LEU A 47 -1.75 0.38 -15.09
C LEU A 47 -1.68 -0.32 -13.74
N PHE A 48 -2.48 0.10 -12.77
CA PHE A 48 -2.49 -0.54 -11.47
C PHE A 48 -2.95 -1.99 -11.58
N ILE A 49 -4.03 -2.22 -12.33
CA ILE A 49 -4.57 -3.58 -12.51
C ILE A 49 -3.57 -4.46 -13.24
N GLU A 50 -2.89 -3.90 -14.20
CA GLU A 50 -1.91 -4.64 -14.99
C GLU A 50 -0.69 -5.03 -14.15
N GLU A 51 -0.20 -4.12 -13.33
CA GLU A 51 0.97 -4.38 -12.49
C GLU A 51 0.65 -5.14 -11.22
N PHE A 52 -0.52 -4.89 -10.67
CA PHE A 52 -0.91 -5.46 -9.38
C PHE A 52 -2.29 -6.11 -9.48
N PRO A 53 -2.42 -7.20 -10.24
CA PRO A 53 -3.74 -7.82 -10.45
C PRO A 53 -4.43 -8.21 -9.14
N GLN A 54 -3.66 -8.54 -8.11
CA GLN A 54 -4.20 -8.91 -6.82
C GLN A 54 -4.84 -7.73 -6.10
N GLY A 55 -4.51 -6.52 -6.53
CA GLY A 55 -5.06 -5.31 -5.93
C GLY A 55 -6.38 -4.87 -6.53
N THR A 56 -6.86 -5.57 -7.57
CA THR A 56 -8.10 -5.19 -8.25
C THR A 56 -9.28 -5.15 -7.28
N LYS A 57 -9.28 -6.03 -6.28
CA LYS A 57 -10.36 -6.08 -5.29
C LYS A 57 -10.45 -4.84 -4.42
N TYR A 58 -9.44 -4.00 -4.42
CA TYR A 58 -9.43 -2.77 -3.63
C TYR A 58 -9.90 -1.56 -4.43
N ILE A 59 -10.29 -1.76 -5.68
CA ILE A 59 -10.72 -0.68 -6.56
C ILE A 59 -12.23 -0.73 -6.73
N THR A 60 -12.88 0.43 -6.55
CA THR A 60 -14.31 0.54 -6.80
C THR A 60 -14.55 1.73 -7.72
N SER A 61 -15.63 1.66 -8.50
CA SER A 61 -15.99 2.75 -9.39
C SER A 61 -16.49 3.95 -8.59
N ASP A 62 -16.04 5.14 -8.96
CA ASP A 62 -16.47 6.38 -8.33
C ASP A 62 -17.38 7.19 -9.27
N GLY A 63 -17.74 6.63 -10.42
CA GLY A 63 -18.51 7.34 -11.42
C GLY A 63 -17.62 8.26 -12.23
N ASP A 64 -18.16 8.85 -13.27
CA ASP A 64 -17.48 9.88 -14.09
C ASP A 64 -16.11 9.47 -14.60
N GLY A 65 -15.91 8.18 -14.83
CA GLY A 65 -14.63 7.71 -15.33
C GLY A 65 -13.51 7.77 -14.31
N LYS A 66 -13.84 7.67 -13.05
CA LYS A 66 -12.87 7.65 -11.95
C LYS A 66 -13.09 6.42 -11.09
N TRP A 67 -12.04 6.05 -10.36
CA TRP A 67 -12.08 4.89 -9.48
C TRP A 67 -11.41 5.21 -8.17
N ILE A 68 -11.83 4.54 -7.11
CA ILE A 68 -11.24 4.70 -5.79
C ILE A 68 -10.42 3.45 -5.47
N LEU A 69 -9.16 3.66 -5.15
CA LEU A 69 -8.29 2.61 -4.62
C LEU A 69 -8.19 2.82 -3.11
N ASP A 70 -8.71 1.86 -2.37
CA ASP A 70 -8.79 1.91 -0.91
C ASP A 70 -7.93 0.78 -0.38
N ILE A 71 -6.76 1.09 0.17
CA ILE A 71 -5.76 0.07 0.42
C ILE A 71 -4.93 0.38 1.67
N ASP A 72 -4.49 -0.70 2.33
CA ASP A 72 -3.55 -0.61 3.43
C ASP A 72 -2.16 -0.99 2.92
N VAL A 73 -1.15 -0.24 3.33
CA VAL A 73 0.23 -0.56 2.97
C VAL A 73 1.09 -0.57 4.24
N CYS A 74 2.16 -1.34 4.21
CA CYS A 74 3.13 -1.40 5.30
C CYS A 74 4.13 -0.27 5.19
N ASP A 75 4.39 0.17 3.98
CA ASP A 75 5.45 1.12 3.68
C ASP A 75 4.99 1.95 2.50
N TYR A 76 5.31 3.23 2.52
CA TYR A 76 4.87 4.13 1.46
C TYR A 76 5.72 4.05 0.19
N ARG A 77 6.86 3.35 0.23
CA ARG A 77 7.78 3.35 -0.92
C ARG A 77 7.15 2.78 -2.19
N GLY A 78 6.46 1.65 -2.07
CA GLY A 78 5.84 1.02 -3.23
C GLY A 78 4.73 1.86 -3.81
N LEU A 79 3.78 2.26 -2.95
CA LEU A 79 2.67 3.09 -3.38
C LEU A 79 3.15 4.44 -3.86
N GLY A 80 4.14 5.01 -3.18
CA GLY A 80 4.68 6.31 -3.55
C GLY A 80 5.30 6.30 -4.93
N ARG A 81 6.01 5.22 -5.26
CA ARG A 81 6.62 5.09 -6.58
C ARG A 81 5.55 5.04 -7.67
N PHE A 82 4.48 4.32 -7.41
CA PHE A 82 3.37 4.23 -8.35
C PHE A 82 2.71 5.60 -8.55
N VAL A 83 2.41 6.30 -7.45
CA VAL A 83 1.76 7.61 -7.50
C VAL A 83 2.66 8.63 -8.17
N LEU A 84 3.97 8.60 -7.85
CA LEU A 84 4.91 9.56 -8.41
C LEU A 84 4.97 9.47 -9.93
N GLY A 85 4.91 8.26 -10.47
CA GLY A 85 4.95 8.06 -11.92
C GLY A 85 3.69 8.51 -12.63
N LEU A 86 2.59 8.69 -11.89
CA LEU A 86 1.28 8.98 -12.47
C LEU A 86 0.57 10.11 -11.72
N PHE A 87 1.33 11.02 -11.13
CA PHE A 87 0.75 12.00 -10.21
C PHE A 87 -0.31 12.90 -10.84
N ARG A 88 -0.28 13.06 -12.16
CA ARG A 88 -1.30 13.88 -12.85
C ARG A 88 -2.62 13.16 -12.99
N ASP A 89 -2.61 11.84 -12.86
CA ASP A 89 -3.81 11.03 -13.04
C ASP A 89 -4.37 10.54 -11.71
N ILE A 90 -3.68 10.83 -10.61
CA ILE A 90 -4.01 10.30 -9.28
C ILE A 90 -4.19 11.45 -8.30
N ASP A 91 -5.28 11.40 -7.52
CA ASP A 91 -5.50 12.31 -6.40
C ASP A 91 -5.48 11.54 -5.11
N ILE A 92 -4.83 12.09 -4.08
CA ILE A 92 -4.84 11.49 -2.75
C ILE A 92 -6.08 11.98 -2.03
N VAL A 93 -7.01 11.07 -1.76
CA VAL A 93 -8.26 11.40 -1.10
C VAL A 93 -8.13 11.35 0.40
N GLU A 94 -7.46 10.30 0.91
CA GLU A 94 -7.23 10.12 2.34
C GLU A 94 -5.82 9.61 2.55
N GLY A 95 -5.18 10.09 3.62
CA GLY A 95 -3.82 9.68 3.97
C GLY A 95 -2.92 10.88 4.11
N ASP A 96 -3.08 11.63 5.22
CA ASP A 96 -2.29 12.84 5.43
C ASP A 96 -0.80 12.55 5.52
N ASP A 97 -0.45 11.44 6.18
CA ASP A 97 0.96 11.04 6.29
C ASP A 97 1.53 10.66 4.93
N PHE A 98 0.73 9.98 4.11
CA PHE A 98 1.16 9.64 2.77
C PHE A 98 1.33 10.89 1.91
N ARG A 99 0.42 11.86 2.07
CA ARG A 99 0.52 13.12 1.33
C ARG A 99 1.80 13.85 1.70
N ALA A 100 2.13 13.87 2.99
CA ALA A 100 3.37 14.49 3.46
C ALA A 100 4.60 13.77 2.92
N TYR A 101 4.54 12.44 2.88
CA TYR A 101 5.61 11.62 2.31
C TYR A 101 5.82 11.98 0.84
N MET A 102 4.74 12.08 0.08
CA MET A 102 4.83 12.38 -1.36
C MET A 102 5.40 13.78 -1.60
N ARG A 103 4.99 14.74 -0.78
CA ARG A 103 5.53 16.09 -0.92
C ARG A 103 7.04 16.12 -0.70
N LYS A 104 7.50 15.36 0.29
CA LYS A 104 8.92 15.25 0.58
C LYS A 104 9.68 14.61 -0.57
N GLU A 105 9.10 13.57 -1.17
CA GLU A 105 9.73 12.91 -2.30
C GLU A 105 9.80 13.80 -3.51
N ILE A 106 8.75 14.56 -3.77
CA ILE A 106 8.73 15.49 -4.91
C ILE A 106 9.77 16.59 -4.71
N ASP A 107 9.88 17.13 -3.49
CA ASP A 107 10.86 18.15 -3.19
C ASP A 107 12.28 17.63 -3.38
N ALA A 108 12.53 16.40 -2.93
CA ALA A 108 13.85 15.78 -3.09
C ALA A 108 14.21 15.60 -4.55
N LEU A 109 13.24 15.21 -5.38
CA LEU A 109 13.47 15.05 -6.80
C LEU A 109 13.77 16.39 -7.47
N THR A 110 13.06 17.43 -7.07
CA THR A 110 13.26 18.77 -7.61
C THR A 110 14.67 19.28 -7.31
N GLU A 111 15.11 19.09 -6.06
CA GLU A 111 16.45 19.51 -5.66
C GLU A 111 17.53 18.75 -6.41
N LYS A 112 17.29 17.46 -6.64
CA LYS A 112 18.30 16.63 -7.25
C LYS A 112 18.46 16.87 -8.73
N ASN A 113 17.38 17.26 -9.41
CA ASN A 113 17.34 17.30 -10.86
C ASN A 113 17.28 18.73 -11.43
N VAL A 114 17.41 19.71 -10.58
CA VAL A 114 17.47 21.10 -10.97
C VAL A 114 18.88 21.64 -10.78
#